data_8159e75db325126c7b0bca9580c1b936
#
_entry.id   8159e75db325126c7b0bca9580c1b936
#
_cell.length_a   1.000
_cell.length_b   1.000
_cell.length_c   1.000
_cell.angle_alpha   90.00
_cell.angle_beta   90.00
_cell.angle_gamma   90.00
#
_symmetry.space_group_name_H-M   'P 1'
#
loop_
_entity.id
_entity.type
_entity.pdbx_description
1 polymer ?
#
loop_
_entity_poly.entity_id
_entity_poly.type
_entity_poly.pdbx_seq_one_letter_code
_entity_poly.pdbx_strand_id
1 'polypeptide(L)'
;DFMMFGHYIHNNIGIDFQIIAGGVLAGVGSLFILLMNGLGIGGAMAYVIEYGDPVKFFSFVSSHAPYELTGMVVAGMAGMRIGLGFLNPGRMSRRRALLESGKRGLPLVYGAFVLTFLAACVEGFWSANSMDPMVKYVVGGIGWLLLLVYFMFVGRGAREA
;
A
#
# COMPACT_ATOMS: atom_id res chain seq x y z
N ASP A 1 -11.08 9.04 15.94
CA ASP A 1 -11.74 10.31 15.64
C ASP A 1 -11.99 10.39 14.13
N PHE A 2 -13.23 10.77 13.74
CA PHE A 2 -13.64 10.82 12.32
C PHE A 2 -12.85 11.82 11.47
N MET A 3 -12.40 12.91 12.07
CA MET A 3 -11.60 13.91 11.36
C MET A 3 -10.21 13.33 11.00
N MET A 4 -9.57 12.65 11.93
CA MET A 4 -8.30 11.96 11.68
C MET A 4 -8.45 10.81 10.68
N PHE A 5 -9.52 10.03 10.80
CA PHE A 5 -9.84 9.00 9.81
C PHE A 5 -9.97 9.56 8.39
N GLY A 6 -10.70 10.69 8.22
CA GLY A 6 -10.79 11.38 6.94
C GLY A 6 -9.41 11.86 6.43
N HIS A 7 -8.56 12.36 7.32
CA HIS A 7 -7.20 12.76 6.99
C HIS A 7 -6.36 11.57 6.49
N TYR A 8 -6.41 10.43 7.18
CA TYR A 8 -5.67 9.22 6.80
C TYR A 8 -6.15 8.66 5.47
N ILE A 9 -7.49 8.60 5.24
CA ILE A 9 -8.01 8.22 3.93
C ILE A 9 -7.46 9.12 2.82
N HIS A 10 -7.55 10.43 2.99
CA HIS A 10 -7.09 11.37 1.98
C HIS A 10 -5.60 11.23 1.70
N ASN A 11 -4.78 11.11 2.75
CA ASN A 11 -3.34 10.99 2.63
C ASN A 11 -2.95 9.66 1.96
N ASN A 12 -3.38 8.53 2.51
CA ASN A 12 -2.91 7.21 2.11
C ASN A 12 -3.47 6.78 0.76
N ILE A 13 -4.75 7.03 0.49
CA ILE A 13 -5.34 6.81 -0.85
C ILE A 13 -4.72 7.77 -1.88
N GLY A 14 -4.42 9.02 -1.48
CA GLY A 14 -3.71 9.98 -2.33
C GLY A 14 -2.33 9.47 -2.77
N ILE A 15 -1.59 8.82 -1.87
CA ILE A 15 -0.30 8.18 -2.18
C ILE A 15 -0.50 7.01 -3.15
N ASP A 16 -1.49 6.13 -2.92
CA ASP A 16 -1.80 5.03 -3.83
C ASP A 16 -2.11 5.54 -5.25
N PHE A 17 -2.92 6.60 -5.37
CA PHE A 17 -3.20 7.21 -6.66
C PHE A 17 -1.95 7.75 -7.35
N GLN A 18 -1.05 8.41 -6.61
CA GLN A 18 0.22 8.90 -7.17
C GLN A 18 1.09 7.74 -7.67
N ILE A 19 1.18 6.65 -6.89
CA ILE A 19 1.92 5.46 -7.26
C ILE A 19 1.36 4.84 -8.55
N ILE A 20 0.03 4.66 -8.62
CA ILE A 20 -0.64 4.09 -9.79
C ILE A 20 -0.47 4.99 -11.01
N ALA A 21 -0.69 6.30 -10.87
CA ALA A 21 -0.55 7.28 -11.93
C ALA A 21 0.89 7.38 -12.46
N GLY A 22 1.88 7.24 -11.57
CA GLY A 22 3.30 7.17 -11.93
C GLY A 22 3.62 6.05 -12.92
N GLY A 23 2.78 5.02 -12.99
CA GLY A 23 2.90 3.93 -13.94
C GLY A 23 2.86 4.37 -15.42
N VAL A 24 2.15 5.45 -15.71
CA VAL A 24 2.08 6.02 -17.07
C VAL A 24 3.48 6.40 -17.61
N LEU A 25 4.42 6.72 -16.72
CA LEU A 25 5.83 6.95 -17.05
C LEU A 25 6.59 5.62 -17.20
N ALA A 26 6.08 4.70 -17.99
CA ALA A 26 6.67 3.39 -18.24
C ALA A 26 6.94 2.56 -16.96
N GLY A 27 6.18 2.78 -15.90
CA GLY A 27 6.33 2.13 -14.59
C GLY A 27 7.42 2.74 -13.68
N VAL A 28 8.34 3.52 -14.23
CA VAL A 28 9.46 4.14 -13.47
C VAL A 28 8.94 5.11 -12.42
N GLY A 29 7.88 5.87 -12.73
CA GLY A 29 7.27 6.78 -11.79
C GLY A 29 6.69 6.08 -10.55
N SER A 30 6.06 4.91 -10.73
CA SER A 30 5.58 4.10 -9.60
C SER A 30 6.71 3.67 -8.68
N LEU A 31 7.80 3.18 -9.24
CA LEU A 31 8.99 2.77 -8.45
C LEU A 31 9.62 3.97 -7.73
N PHE A 32 9.71 5.11 -8.40
CA PHE A 32 10.25 6.34 -7.81
C PHE A 32 9.40 6.80 -6.62
N ILE A 33 8.08 6.84 -6.77
CA ILE A 33 7.19 7.28 -5.69
C ILE A 33 7.23 6.29 -4.52
N LEU A 34 7.25 4.97 -4.78
CA LEU A 34 7.43 3.95 -3.74
C LEU A 34 8.75 4.14 -2.98
N LEU A 35 9.85 4.36 -3.70
CA LEU A 35 11.16 4.59 -3.10
C LEU A 35 11.15 5.84 -2.22
N MET A 36 10.60 6.94 -2.71
CA MET A 36 10.52 8.21 -1.95
C MET A 36 9.66 8.07 -0.69
N ASN A 37 8.53 7.35 -0.76
CA ASN A 37 7.73 7.04 0.43
C ASN A 37 8.50 6.16 1.42
N GLY A 38 9.18 5.11 0.93
CA GLY A 38 10.01 4.25 1.78
C GLY A 38 11.12 5.01 2.49
N LEU A 39 11.80 5.92 1.78
CA LEU A 39 12.82 6.80 2.36
C LEU A 39 12.22 7.76 3.40
N GLY A 40 11.04 8.33 3.13
CA GLY A 40 10.32 9.19 4.07
C GLY A 40 9.94 8.46 5.35
N ILE A 41 9.36 7.26 5.23
CA ILE A 41 9.01 6.41 6.38
C ILE A 41 10.27 6.02 7.16
N GLY A 42 11.33 5.58 6.47
CA GLY A 42 12.60 5.22 7.10
C GLY A 42 13.25 6.40 7.82
N GLY A 43 13.22 7.59 7.23
CA GLY A 43 13.70 8.82 7.84
C GLY A 43 12.91 9.21 9.10
N ALA A 44 11.59 9.11 9.05
CA ALA A 44 10.74 9.35 10.21
C ALA A 44 11.02 8.36 11.34
N MET A 45 11.19 7.07 11.01
CA MET A 45 11.56 6.04 11.99
C MET A 45 12.91 6.33 12.65
N ALA A 46 13.93 6.66 11.86
CA ALA A 46 15.27 7.02 12.37
C ALA A 46 15.20 8.22 13.30
N TYR A 47 14.48 9.28 12.91
CA TYR A 47 14.29 10.46 13.73
C TYR A 47 13.63 10.15 15.08
N VAL A 48 12.58 9.33 15.07
CA VAL A 48 11.87 8.96 16.31
C VAL A 48 12.71 8.07 17.23
N ILE A 49 13.54 7.19 16.65
CA ILE A 49 14.47 6.36 17.44
C ILE A 49 15.47 7.23 18.17
N GLU A 50 15.96 8.28 17.54
CA GLU A 50 17.02 9.12 18.12
C GLU A 50 16.50 10.22 19.04
N TYR A 51 15.36 10.86 18.69
CA TYR A 51 14.87 12.08 19.35
C TYR A 51 13.46 11.96 19.93
N GLY A 52 12.75 10.86 19.71
CA GLY A 52 11.35 10.71 20.08
C GLY A 52 11.08 9.63 21.13
N ASP A 53 9.86 9.10 21.09
CA ASP A 53 9.41 7.94 21.88
C ASP A 53 9.18 6.75 20.93
N PRO A 54 10.18 5.87 20.76
CA PRO A 54 10.07 4.73 19.84
C PRO A 54 8.93 3.78 20.21
N VAL A 55 8.68 3.53 21.51
CA VAL A 55 7.64 2.60 21.93
C VAL A 55 6.27 3.10 21.54
N LYS A 56 5.99 4.36 21.77
CA LYS A 56 4.74 5.00 21.38
C LYS A 56 4.55 5.01 19.87
N PHE A 57 5.58 5.36 19.12
CA PHE A 57 5.55 5.43 17.67
C PHE A 57 5.34 4.05 17.04
N PHE A 58 6.19 3.08 17.39
CA PHE A 58 6.10 1.75 16.77
C PHE A 58 4.84 1.00 17.19
N SER A 59 4.33 1.19 18.41
CA SER A 59 3.05 0.63 18.79
C SER A 59 1.88 1.25 18.02
N PHE A 60 1.93 2.54 17.71
CA PHE A 60 0.94 3.21 16.87
C PHE A 60 0.97 2.64 15.45
N VAL A 61 2.14 2.57 14.83
CA VAL A 61 2.33 2.16 13.43
C VAL A 61 2.07 0.66 13.22
N SER A 62 2.49 -0.20 14.15
CA SER A 62 2.47 -1.65 13.97
C SER A 62 1.11 -2.23 13.61
N SER A 63 0.02 -1.65 14.12
CA SER A 63 -1.33 -2.20 13.95
C SER A 63 -1.87 -2.00 12.53
N HIS A 64 -1.55 -0.90 11.85
CA HIS A 64 -2.05 -0.58 10.50
C HIS A 64 -1.01 -0.81 9.39
N ALA A 65 0.28 -0.82 9.72
CA ALA A 65 1.36 -1.02 8.76
C ALA A 65 1.20 -2.24 7.83
N PRO A 66 0.71 -3.41 8.27
CA PRO A 66 0.49 -4.54 7.38
C PRO A 66 -0.39 -4.18 6.18
N TYR A 67 -1.48 -3.51 6.42
CA TYR A 67 -2.47 -3.16 5.40
C TYR A 67 -1.98 -2.00 4.52
N GLU A 68 -1.41 -0.97 5.12
CA GLU A 68 -0.93 0.23 4.42
C GLU A 68 0.26 -0.10 3.50
N LEU A 69 1.32 -0.71 4.04
CA LEU A 69 2.51 -1.03 3.25
C LEU A 69 2.20 -2.04 2.15
N THR A 70 1.33 -3.02 2.42
CA THR A 70 0.89 -3.96 1.38
C THR A 70 0.04 -3.26 0.33
N GLY A 71 -0.85 -2.34 0.72
CA GLY A 71 -1.65 -1.50 -0.19
C GLY A 71 -0.77 -0.73 -1.16
N MET A 72 0.26 -0.04 -0.65
CA MET A 72 1.23 0.70 -1.48
C MET A 72 1.98 -0.21 -2.45
N VAL A 73 2.41 -1.42 -2.03
CA VAL A 73 3.07 -2.38 -2.91
C VAL A 73 2.12 -2.85 -4.02
N VAL A 74 0.87 -3.16 -3.69
CA VAL A 74 -0.15 -3.56 -4.67
C VAL A 74 -0.48 -2.41 -5.63
N ALA A 75 -0.55 -1.16 -5.15
CA ALA A 75 -0.66 0.03 -5.98
C ALA A 75 0.53 0.15 -6.96
N GLY A 76 1.75 -0.14 -6.49
CA GLY A 76 2.95 -0.21 -7.32
C GLY A 76 2.85 -1.28 -8.41
N MET A 77 2.35 -2.46 -8.08
CA MET A 77 2.10 -3.52 -9.08
C MET A 77 1.09 -3.07 -10.15
N ALA A 78 0.02 -2.37 -9.76
CA ALA A 78 -0.95 -1.80 -10.69
C ALA A 78 -0.30 -0.79 -11.63
N GLY A 79 0.47 0.15 -11.08
CA GLY A 79 1.18 1.16 -11.85
C GLY A 79 2.22 0.56 -12.82
N MET A 80 3.03 -0.39 -12.34
CA MET A 80 3.99 -1.08 -13.21
C MET A 80 3.30 -1.86 -14.34
N ARG A 81 2.15 -2.48 -14.07
CA ARG A 81 1.36 -3.16 -15.10
C ARG A 81 0.90 -2.21 -16.21
N ILE A 82 0.48 -0.99 -15.84
CA ILE A 82 0.15 0.07 -16.79
C ILE A 82 1.37 0.43 -17.60
N GLY A 83 2.51 0.65 -16.98
CA GLY A 83 3.77 0.99 -17.63
C GLY A 83 4.27 -0.07 -18.60
N LEU A 84 4.17 -1.33 -18.23
CA LEU A 84 4.52 -2.45 -19.13
C LEU A 84 3.66 -2.46 -20.41
N GLY A 85 2.38 -2.10 -20.31
CA GLY A 85 1.52 -1.95 -21.50
C GLY A 85 2.00 -0.86 -22.45
N PHE A 86 2.58 0.22 -21.94
CA PHE A 86 3.18 1.27 -22.74
C PHE A 86 4.49 0.84 -23.40
N LEU A 87 5.34 0.13 -22.65
CA LEU A 87 6.65 -0.35 -23.13
C LEU A 87 6.53 -1.46 -24.16
N ASN A 88 5.62 -2.40 -23.96
CA ASN A 88 5.41 -3.56 -24.83
C ASN A 88 3.96 -3.64 -25.31
N PRO A 89 3.57 -2.78 -26.27
CA PRO A 89 2.20 -2.70 -26.79
C PRO A 89 1.79 -3.88 -27.68
N GLY A 90 2.73 -4.74 -28.08
CA GLY A 90 2.49 -5.81 -29.04
C GLY A 90 1.99 -5.26 -30.39
N ARG A 91 0.85 -5.79 -30.89
CA ARG A 91 0.21 -5.33 -32.14
C ARG A 91 -0.75 -4.14 -31.95
N MET A 92 -0.85 -3.58 -30.76
CA MET A 92 -1.74 -2.46 -30.45
C MET A 92 -0.99 -1.12 -30.53
N SER A 93 -1.74 -0.03 -30.76
CA SER A 93 -1.17 1.30 -30.51
C SER A 93 -0.84 1.48 -29.04
N ARG A 94 0.19 2.28 -28.70
CA ARG A 94 0.59 2.54 -27.30
C ARG A 94 -0.56 3.03 -26.43
N ARG A 95 -1.43 3.90 -26.96
CA ARG A 95 -2.63 4.38 -26.27
C ARG A 95 -3.59 3.24 -25.94
N ARG A 96 -3.84 2.35 -26.91
CA ARG A 96 -4.74 1.20 -26.71
C ARG A 96 -4.14 0.19 -25.73
N ALA A 97 -2.86 -0.08 -25.82
CA ALA A 97 -2.14 -0.98 -24.91
C ALA A 97 -2.16 -0.44 -23.47
N LEU A 98 -1.97 0.87 -23.29
CA LEU A 98 -2.06 1.53 -21.99
C LEU A 98 -3.47 1.36 -21.38
N LEU A 99 -4.52 1.64 -22.15
CA LEU A 99 -5.91 1.50 -21.69
C LEU A 99 -6.24 0.05 -21.35
N GLU A 100 -5.81 -0.90 -22.16
CA GLU A 100 -6.06 -2.33 -21.92
C GLU A 100 -5.30 -2.84 -20.71
N SER A 101 -4.04 -2.42 -20.52
CA SER A 101 -3.26 -2.75 -19.33
C SER A 101 -3.84 -2.10 -18.06
N GLY A 102 -4.38 -0.89 -18.17
CA GLY A 102 -5.11 -0.24 -17.08
C GLY A 102 -6.34 -1.04 -16.66
N LYS A 103 -7.17 -1.47 -17.64
CA LYS A 103 -8.34 -2.33 -17.35
C LYS A 103 -7.95 -3.64 -16.66
N ARG A 104 -6.90 -4.30 -17.13
CA ARG A 104 -6.37 -5.52 -16.51
C ARG A 104 -5.73 -5.27 -15.15
N GLY A 105 -5.32 -4.04 -14.85
CA GLY A 105 -4.79 -3.60 -13.57
C GLY A 105 -5.87 -3.27 -12.52
N LEU A 106 -7.14 -3.08 -12.92
CA LEU A 106 -8.22 -2.69 -12.01
C LEU A 106 -8.37 -3.57 -10.76
N PRO A 107 -8.27 -4.91 -10.82
CA PRO A 107 -8.32 -5.73 -9.60
C PRO A 107 -7.22 -5.37 -8.60
N LEU A 108 -6.01 -5.02 -9.06
CA LEU A 108 -4.93 -4.56 -8.19
C LEU A 108 -5.24 -3.18 -7.59
N VAL A 109 -5.81 -2.27 -8.38
CA VAL A 109 -6.24 -0.95 -7.91
C VAL A 109 -7.28 -1.09 -6.79
N TYR A 110 -8.30 -1.93 -6.98
CA TYR A 110 -9.30 -2.20 -5.94
C TYR A 110 -8.68 -2.86 -4.72
N GLY A 111 -7.77 -3.82 -4.91
CA GLY A 111 -7.04 -4.47 -3.82
C GLY A 111 -6.23 -3.49 -2.99
N ALA A 112 -5.49 -2.58 -3.64
CA ALA A 112 -4.76 -1.52 -2.97
C ALA A 112 -5.69 -0.64 -2.12
N PHE A 113 -6.76 -0.12 -2.73
CA PHE A 113 -7.70 0.76 -2.01
C PHE A 113 -8.41 0.07 -0.84
N VAL A 114 -8.77 -1.20 -0.95
CA VAL A 114 -9.35 -1.95 0.17
C VAL A 114 -8.36 -2.06 1.31
N LEU A 115 -7.11 -2.40 1.02
CA LEU A 115 -6.06 -2.51 2.04
C LEU A 115 -5.79 -1.15 2.71
N THR A 116 -5.63 -0.11 1.92
CA THR A 116 -5.38 1.25 2.43
C THR A 116 -6.58 1.80 3.22
N PHE A 117 -7.80 1.49 2.80
CA PHE A 117 -9.01 1.83 3.55
C PHE A 117 -9.05 1.11 4.91
N LEU A 118 -8.71 -0.19 4.95
CA LEU A 118 -8.59 -0.95 6.19
C LEU A 118 -7.50 -0.36 7.10
N ALA A 119 -6.36 0.02 6.54
CA ALA A 119 -5.30 0.71 7.28
C ALA A 119 -5.82 1.99 7.94
N ALA A 120 -6.52 2.84 7.17
CA ALA A 120 -7.08 4.09 7.69
C ALA A 120 -8.14 3.84 8.80
N CYS A 121 -8.95 2.78 8.69
CA CYS A 121 -9.87 2.39 9.77
C CYS A 121 -9.10 2.01 11.05
N VAL A 122 -8.07 1.17 10.93
CA VAL A 122 -7.25 0.77 12.08
C VAL A 122 -6.51 1.97 12.65
N GLU A 123 -5.95 2.83 11.81
CA GLU A 123 -5.21 4.02 12.24
C GLU A 123 -6.11 5.03 12.95
N GLY A 124 -7.27 5.36 12.36
CA GLY A 124 -8.18 6.37 12.90
C GLY A 124 -8.94 5.96 14.15
N PHE A 125 -9.24 4.66 14.32
CA PHE A 125 -10.10 4.19 15.40
C PHE A 125 -9.42 3.27 16.40
N TRP A 126 -8.34 2.59 16.03
CA TRP A 126 -7.64 1.63 16.90
C TRP A 126 -6.26 2.13 17.32
N SER A 127 -5.38 2.48 16.38
CA SER A 127 -3.97 2.81 16.67
C SER A 127 -3.82 4.00 17.64
N ALA A 128 -4.74 4.96 17.58
CA ALA A 128 -4.72 6.15 18.42
C ALA A 128 -5.18 5.91 19.88
N ASN A 129 -5.72 4.72 20.20
CA ASN A 129 -6.18 4.43 21.55
C ASN A 129 -5.01 4.21 22.52
N SER A 130 -5.24 4.54 23.81
CA SER A 130 -4.27 4.37 24.90
C SER A 130 -4.21 2.92 25.41
N MET A 131 -4.08 1.96 24.50
CA MET A 131 -3.91 0.54 24.83
C MET A 131 -2.45 0.20 25.09
N ASP A 132 -2.24 -0.92 25.78
CA ASP A 132 -0.91 -1.48 26.01
C ASP A 132 -0.19 -1.71 24.66
N PRO A 133 1.05 -1.24 24.50
CA PRO A 133 1.84 -1.44 23.28
C PRO A 133 1.92 -2.89 22.81
N MET A 134 1.99 -3.85 23.75
CA MET A 134 2.07 -5.27 23.41
C MET A 134 0.82 -5.75 22.67
N VAL A 135 -0.38 -5.29 23.06
CA VAL A 135 -1.62 -5.62 22.36
C VAL A 135 -1.58 -5.12 20.91
N LYS A 136 -1.06 -3.91 20.68
CA LYS A 136 -0.93 -3.33 19.35
C LYS A 136 0.08 -4.11 18.48
N TYR A 137 1.20 -4.53 19.05
CA TYR A 137 2.18 -5.38 18.35
C TYR A 137 1.60 -6.74 17.98
N VAL A 138 0.83 -7.37 18.86
CA VAL A 138 0.16 -8.65 18.57
C VAL A 138 -0.84 -8.49 17.43
N VAL A 139 -1.67 -7.44 17.45
CA VAL A 139 -2.64 -7.14 16.38
C VAL A 139 -1.91 -6.91 15.05
N GLY A 140 -0.82 -6.15 15.03
CA GLY A 140 0.00 -5.96 13.85
C GLY A 140 0.62 -7.26 13.35
N GLY A 141 1.14 -8.10 14.25
CA GLY A 141 1.67 -9.42 13.92
C GLY A 141 0.63 -10.36 13.30
N ILE A 142 -0.60 -10.35 13.84
CA ILE A 142 -1.73 -11.10 13.26
C ILE A 142 -2.06 -10.55 11.86
N GLY A 143 -2.07 -9.23 11.66
CA GLY A 143 -2.29 -8.61 10.35
C GLY A 143 -1.28 -9.07 9.31
N TRP A 144 0.02 -9.09 9.65
CA TRP A 144 1.07 -9.63 8.77
C TRP A 144 0.87 -11.11 8.47
N LEU A 145 0.55 -11.93 9.47
CA LEU A 145 0.30 -13.35 9.30
C LEU A 145 -0.88 -13.61 8.36
N LEU A 146 -2.00 -12.89 8.53
CA LEU A 146 -3.17 -13.02 7.69
C LEU A 146 -2.87 -12.67 6.22
N LEU A 147 -2.13 -11.58 5.98
CA LEU A 147 -1.73 -11.20 4.62
C LEU A 147 -0.76 -12.20 4.00
N LEU A 148 0.21 -12.71 4.75
CA LEU A 148 1.12 -13.76 4.28
C LEU A 148 0.34 -15.02 3.89
N VAL A 149 -0.56 -15.50 4.75
CA VAL A 149 -1.41 -16.66 4.47
C VAL A 149 -2.28 -16.40 3.23
N TYR A 150 -2.89 -15.22 3.14
CA TYR A 150 -3.68 -14.83 1.98
C TYR A 150 -2.87 -14.94 0.68
N PHE A 151 -1.71 -14.29 0.61
CA PHE A 151 -0.87 -14.30 -0.60
C PHE A 151 -0.22 -15.67 -0.89
N MET A 152 -0.03 -16.51 0.12
CA MET A 152 0.47 -17.87 -0.08
C MET A 152 -0.57 -18.81 -0.68
N PHE A 153 -1.84 -18.66 -0.38
CA PHE A 153 -2.88 -19.63 -0.76
C PHE A 153 -3.81 -19.13 -1.85
N VAL A 154 -4.08 -17.82 -1.93
CA VAL A 154 -4.98 -17.25 -2.95
C VAL A 154 -4.29 -17.25 -4.33
N GLY A 155 -5.02 -17.68 -5.34
CA GLY A 155 -4.55 -17.69 -6.74
C GLY A 155 -3.78 -18.95 -7.16
N ARG A 156 -3.59 -19.95 -6.28
CA ARG A 156 -2.96 -21.22 -6.67
C ARG A 156 -3.78 -22.02 -7.68
N GLY A 157 -5.11 -22.00 -7.56
CA GLY A 157 -6.00 -22.70 -8.48
C GLY A 157 -6.10 -22.08 -9.89
N ALA A 158 -5.69 -20.84 -10.08
CA ALA A 158 -5.73 -20.17 -11.38
C ALA A 158 -4.52 -20.50 -12.30
N ARG A 159 -3.55 -21.27 -11.81
CA ARG A 159 -2.38 -21.71 -12.59
C ARG A 159 -2.58 -23.06 -13.28
N GLU A 160 -3.66 -23.77 -12.98
CA GLU A 160 -3.95 -25.09 -13.53
C GLU A 160 -5.04 -25.06 -14.63
N ALA A 161 -5.53 -23.89 -14.98
CA ALA A 161 -6.49 -23.65 -16.07
C ALA A 161 -5.87 -22.79 -17.16
#